data_6fe32bfc61007cf499a89f60c519786c
#
_entry.id   6fe32bfc61007cf499a89f60c519786c
#
_cell.length_a   1.000
_cell.length_b   1.000
_cell.length_c   1.000
_cell.angle_alpha   90.00
_cell.angle_beta   90.00
_cell.angle_gamma   90.00
#
_symmetry.space_group_name_H-M   'P 1'
#
loop_
_entity.id
_entity.type
_entity.pdbx_description
1 polymer ?
#
loop_
_entity_poly.entity_id
_entity_poly.type
_entity_poly.pdbx_seq_one_letter_code
_entity_poly.pdbx_strand_id
1 'polypeptide(L)'
;MLSLLKCTVSEWFEHRGGSMGAALAFYTLFSLAPILVLVLAIAGWFYGPQAAQGELFAQLRGLVGAQGAEAIQLVLAGARNKEEGRLATLVASGLLLFGATTVFAELKASLDAIWQVPPLTHGNLWDVVRTRLLSFGMVLVLAFLLMVSLVVSAALTLLENYWSSVWRDAGMALTVLNALIGFIVIAALFGVIFKMLPRVQLSWHDVSIGALGTAALFTLGKYAIGAYIGNSGVAGSYGAAGSLIALLLWVYYSAQIFFLGAEFARQYALQRGSLAK
;
A
#
# COMPACT_ATOMS: atom_id res chain seq x y z
N MET A 1 -3.26 -21.30 18.57
CA MET A 1 -2.46 -20.63 17.54
C MET A 1 -2.37 -21.47 16.26
N LEU A 2 -1.93 -22.73 16.32
CA LEU A 2 -1.77 -23.57 15.12
C LEU A 2 -3.08 -23.79 14.34
N SER A 3 -4.19 -23.99 15.04
CA SER A 3 -5.54 -24.13 14.43
C SER A 3 -5.96 -22.85 13.71
N LEU A 4 -5.73 -21.71 14.33
CA LEU A 4 -6.04 -20.40 13.74
C LEU A 4 -5.25 -20.16 12.44
N LEU A 5 -3.95 -20.45 12.43
CA LEU A 5 -3.12 -20.35 11.22
C LEU A 5 -3.57 -21.31 10.11
N LYS A 6 -3.91 -22.55 10.46
CA LYS A 6 -4.46 -23.52 9.49
C LYS A 6 -5.76 -23.02 8.88
N CYS A 7 -6.71 -22.54 9.71
CA CYS A 7 -7.97 -21.97 9.21
C CYS A 7 -7.71 -20.74 8.32
N THR A 8 -6.80 -19.85 8.71
CA THR A 8 -6.44 -18.67 7.91
C THR A 8 -5.96 -19.06 6.52
N VAL A 9 -5.06 -20.04 6.42
CA VAL A 9 -4.52 -20.48 5.12
C VAL A 9 -5.62 -21.20 4.30
N SER A 10 -6.44 -22.05 4.93
CA SER A 10 -7.54 -22.75 4.24
C SER A 10 -8.54 -21.75 3.65
N GLU A 11 -9.02 -20.80 4.45
CA GLU A 11 -9.96 -19.76 4.01
C GLU A 11 -9.37 -18.86 2.92
N TRP A 12 -8.06 -18.55 3.02
CA TRP A 12 -7.37 -17.78 1.99
C TRP A 12 -7.41 -18.50 0.62
N PHE A 13 -7.27 -19.83 0.60
CA PHE A 13 -7.44 -20.63 -0.63
C PHE A 13 -8.91 -20.67 -1.09
N GLU A 14 -9.87 -20.86 -0.18
CA GLU A 14 -11.30 -20.88 -0.48
C GLU A 14 -11.78 -19.55 -1.07
N HIS A 15 -11.36 -18.44 -0.51
CA HIS A 15 -11.67 -17.10 -1.01
C HIS A 15 -10.84 -16.70 -2.23
N ARG A 16 -10.03 -17.63 -2.78
CA ARG A 16 -9.20 -17.37 -3.98
C ARG A 16 -8.26 -16.17 -3.81
N GLY A 17 -7.61 -16.06 -2.65
CA GLY A 17 -6.69 -14.97 -2.32
C GLY A 17 -5.64 -14.70 -3.41
N GLY A 18 -5.15 -15.76 -4.08
CA GLY A 18 -4.26 -15.65 -5.24
C GLY A 18 -4.85 -14.84 -6.39
N SER A 19 -6.13 -15.07 -6.73
CA SER A 19 -6.82 -14.32 -7.80
C SER A 19 -7.10 -12.88 -7.40
N MET A 20 -7.50 -12.63 -6.15
CA MET A 20 -7.69 -11.28 -5.60
C MET A 20 -6.38 -10.49 -5.66
N GLY A 21 -5.26 -11.11 -5.29
CA GLY A 21 -3.94 -10.48 -5.38
C GLY A 21 -3.52 -10.14 -6.81
N ALA A 22 -3.82 -11.00 -7.77
CA ALA A 22 -3.54 -10.73 -9.18
C ALA A 22 -4.39 -9.56 -9.72
N ALA A 23 -5.69 -9.53 -9.39
CA ALA A 23 -6.57 -8.42 -9.74
C ALA A 23 -6.06 -7.11 -9.13
N LEU A 24 -5.71 -7.11 -7.83
CA LEU A 24 -5.18 -5.95 -7.16
C LEU A 24 -3.86 -5.46 -7.77
N ALA A 25 -2.95 -6.36 -8.15
CA ALA A 25 -1.70 -6.01 -8.81
C ALA A 25 -1.95 -5.36 -10.17
N PHE A 26 -2.87 -5.90 -10.95
CA PHE A 26 -3.27 -5.33 -12.24
C PHE A 26 -3.85 -3.92 -12.07
N TYR A 27 -4.85 -3.74 -11.19
CA TYR A 27 -5.44 -2.42 -10.96
C TYR A 27 -4.44 -1.43 -10.37
N THR A 28 -3.52 -1.87 -9.51
CA THR A 28 -2.46 -1.02 -8.96
C THR A 28 -1.55 -0.49 -10.05
N LEU A 29 -1.17 -1.31 -11.03
CA LEU A 29 -0.32 -0.86 -12.13
C LEU A 29 -0.95 0.32 -12.89
N PHE A 30 -2.25 0.22 -13.22
CA PHE A 30 -2.97 1.30 -13.92
C PHE A 30 -3.27 2.51 -13.05
N SER A 31 -3.44 2.31 -11.75
CA SER A 31 -3.72 3.40 -10.79
C SER A 31 -2.45 4.09 -10.28
N LEU A 32 -1.28 3.51 -10.52
CA LEU A 32 -0.02 3.99 -9.96
C LEU A 32 0.31 5.42 -10.42
N ALA A 33 0.25 5.68 -11.74
CA ALA A 33 0.51 7.02 -12.27
C ALA A 33 -0.46 8.08 -11.72
N PRO A 34 -1.80 7.86 -11.77
CA PRO A 34 -2.78 8.72 -11.11
C PRO A 34 -2.47 9.01 -9.64
N ILE A 35 -2.20 7.99 -8.87
CA ILE A 35 -1.94 8.13 -7.42
C ILE A 35 -0.66 8.94 -7.18
N LEU A 36 0.40 8.65 -7.90
CA LEU A 36 1.68 9.35 -7.75
C LEU A 36 1.59 10.81 -8.18
N VAL A 37 0.87 11.12 -9.26
CA VAL A 37 0.62 12.50 -9.67
C VAL A 37 -0.12 13.26 -8.57
N LEU A 38 -1.15 12.66 -7.97
CA LEU A 38 -1.90 13.26 -6.86
C LEU A 38 -1.01 13.47 -5.62
N VAL A 39 -0.23 12.46 -5.22
CA VAL A 39 0.69 12.55 -4.09
C VAL A 39 1.74 13.64 -4.31
N LEU A 40 2.33 13.71 -5.52
CA LEU A 40 3.29 14.74 -5.86
C LEU A 40 2.69 16.15 -5.92
N ALA A 41 1.43 16.28 -6.38
CA ALA A 41 0.73 17.56 -6.38
C ALA A 41 0.51 18.06 -4.95
N ILE A 42 0.07 17.18 -4.05
CA ILE A 42 -0.14 17.52 -2.62
C ILE A 42 1.20 17.82 -1.94
N ALA A 43 2.19 16.93 -2.05
CA ALA A 43 3.49 17.12 -1.42
C ALA A 43 4.25 18.31 -2.00
N GLY A 44 4.14 18.54 -3.31
CA GLY A 44 4.77 19.66 -4.01
C GLY A 44 4.25 21.03 -3.55
N TRP A 45 3.00 21.10 -3.08
CA TRP A 45 2.45 22.33 -2.52
C TRP A 45 3.13 22.71 -1.18
N PHE A 46 3.52 21.73 -0.37
CA PHE A 46 4.15 21.96 0.93
C PHE A 46 5.68 22.09 0.85
N TYR A 47 6.33 21.28 0.03
CA TYR A 47 7.80 21.14 0.01
C TYR A 47 8.45 21.64 -1.29
N GLY A 48 7.65 22.03 -2.28
CA GLY A 48 8.10 22.30 -3.64
C GLY A 48 8.22 21.03 -4.50
N PRO A 49 8.01 21.15 -5.83
CA PRO A 49 7.88 19.99 -6.72
C PRO A 49 9.13 19.10 -6.80
N GLN A 50 10.33 19.72 -6.79
CA GLN A 50 11.61 19.01 -6.92
C GLN A 50 11.93 18.21 -5.66
N ALA A 51 11.76 18.83 -4.47
CA ALA A 51 11.98 18.18 -3.18
C ALA A 51 10.99 17.03 -2.96
N ALA A 52 9.71 17.24 -3.24
CA ALA A 52 8.67 16.22 -3.14
C ALA A 52 8.96 15.01 -4.04
N GLN A 53 9.42 15.24 -5.27
CA GLN A 53 9.77 14.17 -6.20
C GLN A 53 11.00 13.38 -5.72
N GLY A 54 12.07 14.06 -5.32
CA GLY A 54 13.29 13.40 -4.85
C GLY A 54 13.04 12.50 -3.65
N GLU A 55 12.30 13.00 -2.66
CA GLU A 55 12.00 12.26 -1.45
C GLU A 55 11.02 11.08 -1.69
N LEU A 56 9.99 11.28 -2.51
CA LEU A 56 9.08 10.21 -2.90
C LEU A 56 9.85 9.04 -3.53
N PHE A 57 10.79 9.33 -4.45
CA PHE A 57 11.59 8.28 -5.08
C PHE A 57 12.57 7.61 -4.12
N ALA A 58 13.15 8.35 -3.16
CA ALA A 58 13.99 7.76 -2.12
C ALA A 58 13.19 6.74 -1.28
N GLN A 59 11.97 7.09 -0.88
CA GLN A 59 11.09 6.20 -0.13
C GLN A 59 10.61 5.00 -0.95
N LEU A 60 10.19 5.23 -2.19
CA LEU A 60 9.79 4.14 -3.09
C LEU A 60 10.94 3.16 -3.31
N ARG A 61 12.17 3.65 -3.50
CA ARG A 61 13.35 2.80 -3.63
C ARG A 61 13.60 1.93 -2.40
N GLY A 62 13.32 2.47 -1.21
CA GLY A 62 13.38 1.71 0.05
C GLY A 62 12.28 0.65 0.20
N LEU A 63 11.13 0.83 -0.47
CA LEU A 63 9.99 -0.08 -0.39
C LEU A 63 10.03 -1.15 -1.49
N VAL A 64 10.15 -0.72 -2.75
CA VAL A 64 10.02 -1.61 -3.94
C VAL A 64 11.38 -1.98 -4.55
N GLY A 65 12.48 -1.47 -4.01
CA GLY A 65 13.82 -1.67 -4.57
C GLY A 65 14.12 -0.73 -5.75
N ALA A 66 15.37 -0.78 -6.24
CA ALA A 66 15.84 0.11 -7.29
C ALA A 66 15.07 -0.09 -8.61
N GLN A 67 14.87 -1.33 -9.03
CA GLN A 67 14.19 -1.70 -10.28
C GLN A 67 12.71 -1.31 -10.27
N GLY A 68 12.01 -1.53 -9.14
CA GLY A 68 10.63 -1.11 -8.97
C GLY A 68 10.49 0.42 -9.00
N ALA A 69 11.40 1.14 -8.36
CA ALA A 69 11.40 2.60 -8.39
C ALA A 69 11.67 3.16 -9.79
N GLU A 70 12.53 2.52 -10.57
CA GLU A 70 12.78 2.89 -11.97
C GLU A 70 11.52 2.70 -12.84
N ALA A 71 10.81 1.57 -12.68
CA ALA A 71 9.54 1.34 -13.36
C ALA A 71 8.52 2.43 -13.04
N ILE A 72 8.42 2.81 -11.77
CA ILE A 72 7.54 3.89 -11.32
C ILE A 72 7.93 5.22 -11.95
N GLN A 73 9.22 5.53 -12.07
CA GLN A 73 9.70 6.75 -12.75
C GLN A 73 9.30 6.78 -14.22
N LEU A 74 9.43 5.68 -14.94
CA LEU A 74 9.02 5.57 -16.34
C LEU A 74 7.52 5.81 -16.52
N VAL A 75 6.69 5.20 -15.66
CA VAL A 75 5.24 5.39 -15.68
C VAL A 75 4.87 6.86 -15.40
N LEU A 76 5.53 7.49 -14.42
CA LEU A 76 5.28 8.88 -14.07
C LEU A 76 5.74 9.86 -15.16
N ALA A 77 6.89 9.61 -15.80
CA ALA A 77 7.40 10.41 -16.91
C ALA A 77 6.42 10.39 -18.09
N GLY A 78 5.88 9.21 -18.43
CA GLY A 78 4.85 9.06 -19.45
C GLY A 78 3.55 9.83 -19.15
N ALA A 79 3.15 9.91 -17.87
CA ALA A 79 1.95 10.64 -17.46
C ALA A 79 2.12 12.18 -17.52
N ARG A 80 3.35 12.69 -17.48
CA ARG A 80 3.65 14.15 -17.47
C ARG A 80 3.78 14.78 -18.85
N ASN A 81 4.03 14.00 -19.90
CA ASN A 81 4.37 14.50 -21.25
C ASN A 81 3.14 14.89 -22.09
N LYS A 82 2.16 15.58 -21.52
CA LYS A 82 1.00 16.05 -22.29
C LYS A 82 0.94 17.58 -22.30
N GLU A 83 1.49 18.18 -23.34
CA GLU A 83 1.13 19.52 -23.80
C GLU A 83 -0.24 19.47 -24.51
N GLU A 84 -1.33 19.54 -23.78
CA GLU A 84 -2.66 19.52 -24.37
C GLU A 84 -3.57 20.56 -23.72
N GLY A 85 -4.56 21.08 -24.51
CA GLY A 85 -5.43 22.16 -24.13
C GLY A 85 -6.30 21.87 -22.90
N ARG A 86 -6.99 22.88 -22.37
CA ARG A 86 -7.79 22.83 -21.13
C ARG A 86 -8.78 21.66 -21.06
N LEU A 87 -9.39 21.28 -22.18
CA LEU A 87 -10.34 20.17 -22.25
C LEU A 87 -9.65 18.82 -22.02
N ALA A 88 -8.48 18.63 -22.64
CA ALA A 88 -7.67 17.42 -22.45
C ALA A 88 -7.17 17.29 -21.00
N THR A 89 -6.81 18.42 -20.37
CA THR A 89 -6.43 18.45 -18.96
C THR A 89 -7.59 18.04 -18.05
N LEU A 90 -8.81 18.50 -18.29
CA LEU A 90 -9.99 18.12 -17.52
C LEU A 90 -10.31 16.62 -17.67
N VAL A 91 -10.29 16.10 -18.90
CA VAL A 91 -10.51 14.67 -19.16
C VAL A 91 -9.42 13.83 -18.53
N ALA A 92 -8.16 14.22 -18.67
CA ALA A 92 -7.03 13.54 -18.05
C ALA A 92 -7.15 13.53 -16.51
N SER A 93 -7.52 14.67 -15.90
CA SER A 93 -7.75 14.76 -14.45
C SER A 93 -8.88 13.84 -13.99
N GLY A 94 -9.98 13.77 -14.74
CA GLY A 94 -11.09 12.85 -14.46
C GLY A 94 -10.67 11.38 -14.54
N LEU A 95 -9.91 11.00 -15.56
CA LEU A 95 -9.36 9.66 -15.72
C LEU A 95 -8.35 9.32 -14.62
N LEU A 96 -7.54 10.31 -14.20
CA LEU A 96 -6.60 10.15 -13.09
C LEU A 96 -7.34 9.86 -11.77
N LEU A 97 -8.37 10.64 -11.45
CA LEU A 97 -9.18 10.41 -10.25
C LEU A 97 -9.91 9.07 -10.30
N PHE A 98 -10.46 8.71 -11.46
CA PHE A 98 -11.07 7.40 -11.64
C PHE A 98 -10.06 6.27 -11.44
N GLY A 99 -8.89 6.35 -12.06
CA GLY A 99 -7.81 5.39 -11.91
C GLY A 99 -7.33 5.28 -10.46
N ALA A 100 -7.06 6.40 -9.79
CA ALA A 100 -6.61 6.42 -8.39
C ALA A 100 -7.60 5.73 -7.44
N THR A 101 -8.91 5.81 -7.70
CA THR A 101 -9.93 5.19 -6.85
C THR A 101 -10.22 3.73 -7.19
N THR A 102 -9.78 3.23 -8.34
CA THR A 102 -10.11 1.87 -8.80
C THR A 102 -9.44 0.79 -7.96
N VAL A 103 -8.17 0.96 -7.59
CA VAL A 103 -7.46 0.01 -6.72
C VAL A 103 -8.13 -0.12 -5.36
N PHE A 104 -8.62 0.99 -4.78
CA PHE A 104 -9.31 0.96 -3.49
C PHE A 104 -10.71 0.36 -3.60
N ALA A 105 -11.39 0.52 -4.74
CA ALA A 105 -12.68 -0.14 -4.99
C ALA A 105 -12.51 -1.66 -5.07
N GLU A 106 -11.47 -2.14 -5.76
CA GLU A 106 -11.12 -3.56 -5.83
C GLU A 106 -10.71 -4.11 -4.46
N LEU A 107 -9.86 -3.36 -3.74
CA LEU A 107 -9.43 -3.72 -2.40
C LEU A 107 -10.63 -3.86 -1.45
N LYS A 108 -11.59 -2.91 -1.54
CA LYS A 108 -12.85 -2.97 -0.79
C LYS A 108 -13.68 -4.18 -1.15
N ALA A 109 -13.84 -4.48 -2.43
CA ALA A 109 -14.62 -5.63 -2.90
C ALA A 109 -14.01 -6.95 -2.40
N SER A 110 -12.68 -7.07 -2.47
CA SER A 110 -11.94 -8.22 -1.96
C SER A 110 -12.08 -8.38 -0.43
N LEU A 111 -11.98 -7.28 0.33
CA LEU A 111 -12.19 -7.32 1.78
C LEU A 111 -13.64 -7.65 2.12
N ASP A 112 -14.62 -7.07 1.44
CA ASP A 112 -16.04 -7.41 1.64
C ASP A 112 -16.29 -8.92 1.38
N ALA A 113 -15.61 -9.51 0.38
CA ALA A 113 -15.68 -10.96 0.10
C ALA A 113 -15.01 -11.78 1.22
N ILE A 114 -13.83 -11.40 1.68
CA ILE A 114 -13.14 -12.03 2.83
C ILE A 114 -14.03 -12.01 4.07
N TRP A 115 -14.66 -10.87 4.36
CA TRP A 115 -15.57 -10.73 5.52
C TRP A 115 -16.97 -11.30 5.26
N GLN A 116 -17.22 -11.93 4.10
CA GLN A 116 -18.48 -12.53 3.70
C GLN A 116 -19.68 -11.58 3.82
N VAL A 117 -19.43 -10.31 3.46
CA VAL A 117 -20.48 -9.28 3.43
C VAL A 117 -21.40 -9.56 2.23
N PRO A 118 -22.72 -9.64 2.42
CA PRO A 118 -23.64 -9.85 1.30
C PRO A 118 -23.49 -8.76 0.24
N PRO A 119 -23.50 -9.13 -1.06
CA PRO A 119 -23.49 -8.14 -2.13
C PRO A 119 -24.73 -7.24 -2.03
N LEU A 120 -24.57 -5.96 -2.40
CA LEU A 120 -25.70 -5.04 -2.46
C LEU A 120 -26.68 -5.52 -3.54
N THR A 121 -27.90 -5.84 -3.15
CA THR A 121 -28.96 -6.38 -4.03
C THR A 121 -29.50 -5.36 -5.03
N HIS A 122 -29.27 -4.06 -4.79
CA HIS A 122 -29.64 -2.98 -5.69
C HIS A 122 -28.50 -1.97 -5.80
N GLY A 123 -27.78 -2.01 -6.93
CA GLY A 123 -26.74 -1.04 -7.27
C GLY A 123 -27.33 0.34 -7.57
N ASN A 124 -27.62 1.13 -6.54
CA ASN A 124 -28.01 2.52 -6.74
C ASN A 124 -26.77 3.32 -7.15
N LEU A 125 -26.91 4.26 -8.09
CA LEU A 125 -25.84 5.20 -8.48
C LEU A 125 -25.21 5.87 -7.25
N TRP A 126 -25.98 6.11 -6.20
CA TRP A 126 -25.50 6.63 -4.92
C TRP A 126 -24.48 5.74 -4.24
N ASP A 127 -24.66 4.43 -4.29
CA ASP A 127 -23.70 3.47 -3.69
C ASP A 127 -22.36 3.46 -4.43
N VAL A 128 -22.42 3.62 -5.77
CA VAL A 128 -21.20 3.77 -6.59
C VAL A 128 -20.46 5.06 -6.21
N VAL A 129 -21.19 6.19 -6.16
CA VAL A 129 -20.61 7.49 -5.78
C VAL A 129 -20.03 7.44 -4.37
N ARG A 130 -20.77 6.89 -3.40
CA ARG A 130 -20.31 6.72 -2.02
C ARG A 130 -19.04 5.87 -1.94
N THR A 131 -18.98 4.76 -2.67
CA THR A 131 -17.78 3.89 -2.71
C THR A 131 -16.59 4.64 -3.29
N ARG A 132 -16.79 5.42 -4.37
CA ARG A 132 -15.72 6.22 -4.96
C ARG A 132 -15.24 7.33 -4.02
N LEU A 133 -16.17 7.98 -3.32
CA LEU A 133 -15.83 9.03 -2.35
C LEU A 133 -15.06 8.47 -1.15
N LEU A 134 -15.46 7.31 -0.62
CA LEU A 134 -14.73 6.61 0.44
C LEU A 134 -13.33 6.19 -0.04
N SER A 135 -13.21 5.66 -1.25
CA SER A 135 -11.93 5.29 -1.85
C SER A 135 -11.02 6.51 -2.00
N PHE A 136 -11.55 7.66 -2.44
CA PHE A 136 -10.80 8.91 -2.51
C PHE A 136 -10.37 9.39 -1.13
N GLY A 137 -11.25 9.33 -0.13
CA GLY A 137 -10.91 9.62 1.26
C GLY A 137 -9.77 8.76 1.77
N MET A 138 -9.76 7.45 1.43
CA MET A 138 -8.64 6.55 1.77
C MET A 138 -7.33 6.97 1.10
N VAL A 139 -7.35 7.36 -0.17
CA VAL A 139 -6.14 7.89 -0.84
C VAL A 139 -5.58 9.08 -0.08
N LEU A 140 -6.44 10.01 0.35
CA LEU A 140 -6.01 11.18 1.12
C LEU A 140 -5.42 10.78 2.49
N VAL A 141 -6.05 9.85 3.20
CA VAL A 141 -5.53 9.34 4.50
C VAL A 141 -4.17 8.67 4.32
N LEU A 142 -4.02 7.85 3.27
CA LEU A 142 -2.74 7.19 2.97
C LEU A 142 -1.67 8.20 2.56
N ALA A 143 -2.01 9.18 1.72
CA ALA A 143 -1.10 10.26 1.35
C ALA A 143 -0.66 11.07 2.58
N PHE A 144 -1.58 11.35 3.51
CA PHE A 144 -1.27 12.03 4.76
C PHE A 144 -0.34 11.19 5.65
N LEU A 145 -0.60 9.88 5.82
CA LEU A 145 0.26 8.98 6.61
C LEU A 145 1.66 8.87 5.99
N LEU A 146 1.76 8.77 4.67
CA LEU A 146 3.05 8.80 3.97
C LEU A 146 3.78 10.12 4.19
N MET A 147 3.07 11.25 4.13
CA MET A 147 3.66 12.58 4.38
C MET A 147 4.19 12.70 5.82
N VAL A 148 3.41 12.24 6.81
CA VAL A 148 3.86 12.21 8.21
C VAL A 148 5.09 11.30 8.37
N SER A 149 5.08 10.12 7.77
CA SER A 149 6.24 9.20 7.76
C SER A 149 7.49 9.87 7.19
N LEU A 150 7.33 10.61 6.10
CA LEU A 150 8.39 11.35 5.41
C LEU A 150 8.98 12.44 6.29
N VAL A 151 8.15 13.25 6.93
CA VAL A 151 8.59 14.30 7.87
C VAL A 151 9.35 13.70 9.05
N VAL A 152 8.83 12.62 9.62
CA VAL A 152 9.47 11.94 10.76
C VAL A 152 10.81 11.35 10.35
N SER A 153 10.89 10.67 9.21
CA SER A 153 12.16 10.11 8.69
C SER A 153 13.19 11.20 8.41
N ALA A 154 12.78 12.32 7.78
CA ALA A 154 13.67 13.44 7.54
C ALA A 154 14.19 14.07 8.85
N ALA A 155 13.30 14.25 9.84
CA ALA A 155 13.69 14.76 11.15
C ALA A 155 14.70 13.85 11.86
N LEU A 156 14.48 12.51 11.79
CA LEU A 156 15.41 11.53 12.37
C LEU A 156 16.77 11.55 11.67
N THR A 157 16.80 11.67 10.35
CA THR A 157 18.06 11.78 9.58
C THR A 157 18.84 13.04 9.95
N LEU A 158 18.15 14.18 10.13
CA LEU A 158 18.79 15.41 10.61
C LEU A 158 19.36 15.22 12.02
N LEU A 159 18.62 14.54 12.89
CA LEU A 159 19.04 14.26 14.26
C LEU A 159 20.26 13.32 14.28
N GLU A 160 20.26 12.28 13.42
CA GLU A 160 21.35 11.33 13.26
C GLU A 160 22.64 12.05 12.81
N ASN A 161 22.55 12.94 11.81
CA ASN A 161 23.67 13.73 11.35
C ASN A 161 24.21 14.70 12.41
N TYR A 162 23.37 15.23 13.27
CA TYR A 162 23.79 16.12 14.35
C TYR A 162 24.44 15.36 15.51
N TRP A 163 23.92 14.18 15.89
CA TRP A 163 24.36 13.42 17.05
C TRP A 163 25.48 12.41 16.75
N SER A 164 25.63 11.96 15.51
CA SER A 164 26.71 11.06 15.09
C SER A 164 28.11 11.65 15.34
N SER A 165 28.21 12.97 15.36
CA SER A 165 29.46 13.69 15.70
C SER A 165 29.80 13.68 17.19
N VAL A 166 28.80 13.39 18.06
CA VAL A 166 28.93 13.51 19.54
C VAL A 166 28.94 12.14 20.23
N TRP A 167 28.15 11.17 19.73
CA TRP A 167 27.99 9.85 20.36
C TRP A 167 27.98 8.73 19.32
N ARG A 168 29.01 7.90 19.33
CA ARG A 168 29.16 6.76 18.40
C ARG A 168 28.06 5.70 18.53
N ASP A 169 27.48 5.52 19.71
CA ASP A 169 26.43 4.55 20.00
C ASP A 169 25.02 5.06 19.67
N ALA A 170 24.84 6.36 19.46
CA ALA A 170 23.53 6.94 19.12
C ALA A 170 23.04 6.51 17.73
N GLY A 171 23.93 6.21 16.79
CA GLY A 171 23.57 5.80 15.43
C GLY A 171 22.74 4.50 15.41
N MET A 172 23.11 3.50 16.21
CA MET A 172 22.37 2.23 16.27
C MET A 172 20.96 2.45 16.88
N ALA A 173 20.85 3.25 17.93
CA ALA A 173 19.57 3.55 18.57
C ALA A 173 18.63 4.28 17.63
N LEU A 174 19.13 5.25 16.85
CA LEU A 174 18.35 6.00 15.86
C LEU A 174 17.92 5.11 14.69
N THR A 175 18.76 4.19 14.23
CA THR A 175 18.42 3.22 13.20
C THR A 175 17.27 2.30 13.66
N VAL A 176 17.37 1.78 14.89
CA VAL A 176 16.28 0.95 15.48
C VAL A 176 15.01 1.76 15.65
N LEU A 177 15.10 2.99 16.11
CA LEU A 177 13.95 3.88 16.26
C LEU A 177 13.27 4.15 14.92
N ASN A 178 14.03 4.43 13.86
CA ASN A 178 13.50 4.63 12.51
C ASN A 178 12.80 3.36 11.99
N ALA A 179 13.39 2.18 12.20
CA ALA A 179 12.76 0.90 11.85
C ALA A 179 11.45 0.66 12.61
N LEU A 180 11.40 0.99 13.90
CA LEU A 180 10.19 0.88 14.72
C LEU A 180 9.10 1.85 14.24
N ILE A 181 9.45 3.09 13.95
CA ILE A 181 8.50 4.07 13.43
C ILE A 181 7.95 3.61 12.08
N GLY A 182 8.81 3.15 11.16
CA GLY A 182 8.38 2.58 9.89
C GLY A 182 7.43 1.39 10.08
N PHE A 183 7.71 0.50 11.02
CA PHE A 183 6.83 -0.62 11.35
C PHE A 183 5.47 -0.16 11.89
N ILE A 184 5.46 0.82 12.80
CA ILE A 184 4.23 1.38 13.38
C ILE A 184 3.38 2.05 12.30
N VAL A 185 4.00 2.81 11.39
CA VAL A 185 3.30 3.46 10.26
C VAL A 185 2.66 2.40 9.36
N ILE A 186 3.39 1.34 9.00
CA ILE A 186 2.85 0.23 8.18
C ILE A 186 1.71 -0.47 8.92
N ALA A 187 1.85 -0.73 10.22
CA ALA A 187 0.79 -1.33 11.02
C ALA A 187 -0.44 -0.44 11.13
N ALA A 188 -0.27 0.87 11.35
CA ALA A 188 -1.35 1.84 11.35
C ALA A 188 -2.08 1.90 10.01
N LEU A 189 -1.33 1.84 8.90
CA LEU A 189 -1.85 1.83 7.53
C LEU A 189 -2.74 0.61 7.29
N PHE A 190 -2.27 -0.60 7.61
CA PHE A 190 -3.09 -1.80 7.53
C PHE A 190 -4.29 -1.74 8.50
N GLY A 191 -4.09 -1.21 9.70
CA GLY A 191 -5.16 -1.04 10.68
C GLY A 191 -6.29 -0.13 10.18
N VAL A 192 -5.96 1.00 9.58
CA VAL A 192 -6.93 1.91 8.96
C VAL A 192 -7.67 1.23 7.82
N ILE A 193 -6.95 0.51 6.94
CA ILE A 193 -7.56 -0.21 5.82
C ILE A 193 -8.52 -1.30 6.34
N PHE A 194 -8.09 -2.15 7.27
CA PHE A 194 -8.91 -3.23 7.82
C PHE A 194 -10.12 -2.73 8.61
N LYS A 195 -10.01 -1.55 9.22
CA LYS A 195 -11.12 -0.95 10.01
C LYS A 195 -12.13 -0.21 9.16
N MET A 196 -11.65 0.56 8.17
CA MET A 196 -12.51 1.53 7.46
C MET A 196 -13.05 1.03 6.13
N LEU A 197 -12.32 0.10 5.47
CA LEU A 197 -12.68 -0.29 4.12
C LEU A 197 -13.80 -1.34 4.06
N PRO A 198 -13.81 -2.43 4.85
CA PRO A 198 -14.87 -3.42 4.83
C PRO A 198 -16.14 -2.87 5.50
N ARG A 199 -17.31 -3.37 5.04
CA ARG A 199 -18.63 -2.98 5.59
C ARG A 199 -19.00 -3.74 6.87
N VAL A 200 -18.01 -4.10 7.69
CA VAL A 200 -18.19 -4.81 8.96
C VAL A 200 -17.72 -3.95 10.12
N GLN A 201 -18.47 -3.97 11.21
CA GLN A 201 -18.06 -3.26 12.43
C GLN A 201 -17.11 -4.16 13.23
N LEU A 202 -15.83 -3.91 13.11
CA LEU A 202 -14.78 -4.63 13.82
C LEU A 202 -14.34 -3.87 15.07
N SER A 203 -13.95 -4.59 16.11
CA SER A 203 -13.27 -4.02 17.27
C SER A 203 -11.87 -3.49 16.88
N TRP A 204 -11.42 -2.39 17.46
CA TRP A 204 -10.04 -1.91 17.27
C TRP A 204 -9.00 -2.93 17.75
N HIS A 205 -9.34 -3.72 18.76
CA HIS A 205 -8.48 -4.77 19.28
C HIS A 205 -8.23 -5.85 18.23
N ASP A 206 -9.28 -6.35 17.56
CA ASP A 206 -9.15 -7.41 16.53
C ASP A 206 -8.38 -6.91 15.32
N VAL A 207 -8.70 -5.67 14.89
CA VAL A 207 -8.02 -5.00 13.79
C VAL A 207 -6.53 -4.79 14.08
N SER A 208 -6.18 -4.35 15.30
CA SER A 208 -4.78 -4.10 15.64
C SER A 208 -3.94 -5.36 15.65
N ILE A 209 -4.48 -6.49 16.12
CA ILE A 209 -3.77 -7.78 16.08
C ILE A 209 -3.55 -8.24 14.63
N GLY A 210 -4.58 -8.13 13.77
CA GLY A 210 -4.45 -8.43 12.36
C GLY A 210 -3.44 -7.51 11.66
N ALA A 211 -3.51 -6.20 11.92
CA ALA A 211 -2.63 -5.22 11.32
C ALA A 211 -1.16 -5.40 11.74
N LEU A 212 -0.90 -5.67 13.03
CA LEU A 212 0.46 -5.95 13.52
C LEU A 212 1.04 -7.23 12.90
N GLY A 213 0.24 -8.30 12.82
CA GLY A 213 0.64 -9.54 12.16
C GLY A 213 0.95 -9.33 10.68
N THR A 214 0.10 -8.57 9.97
CA THR A 214 0.30 -8.21 8.57
C THR A 214 1.54 -7.34 8.37
N ALA A 215 1.76 -6.36 9.23
CA ALA A 215 2.94 -5.49 9.18
C ALA A 215 4.23 -6.27 9.42
N ALA A 216 4.22 -7.25 10.34
CA ALA A 216 5.36 -8.12 10.58
C ALA A 216 5.66 -8.98 9.33
N LEU A 217 4.65 -9.64 8.76
CA LEU A 217 4.78 -10.41 7.53
C LEU A 217 5.24 -9.55 6.36
N PHE A 218 4.70 -8.34 6.22
CA PHE A 218 5.09 -7.40 5.16
C PHE A 218 6.54 -6.94 5.33
N THR A 219 6.94 -6.62 6.55
CA THR A 219 8.32 -6.19 6.84
C THR A 219 9.33 -7.29 6.52
N LEU A 220 9.04 -8.54 6.86
CA LEU A 220 9.86 -9.69 6.48
C LEU A 220 9.80 -9.93 4.97
N GLY A 221 8.60 -9.89 4.42
CA GLY A 221 8.32 -10.17 3.03
C GLY A 221 8.98 -9.21 2.05
N LYS A 222 9.08 -7.92 2.37
CA LYS A 222 9.77 -6.95 1.51
C LYS A 222 11.25 -7.29 1.28
N TYR A 223 11.93 -7.86 2.27
CA TYR A 223 13.30 -8.33 2.12
C TYR A 223 13.36 -9.60 1.28
N ALA A 224 12.44 -10.55 1.49
CA ALA A 224 12.39 -11.80 0.74
C ALA A 224 12.11 -11.56 -0.74
N ILE A 225 11.09 -10.75 -1.07
CA ILE A 225 10.76 -10.45 -2.47
C ILE A 225 11.81 -9.57 -3.15
N GLY A 226 12.42 -8.62 -2.41
CA GLY A 226 13.52 -7.81 -2.90
C GLY A 226 14.74 -8.65 -3.28
N ALA A 227 15.11 -9.61 -2.41
CA ALA A 227 16.17 -10.56 -2.69
C ALA A 227 15.83 -11.48 -3.88
N TYR A 228 14.58 -11.95 -3.99
CA TYR A 228 14.12 -12.76 -5.10
C TYR A 228 14.22 -12.00 -6.43
N ILE A 229 13.63 -10.79 -6.51
CA ILE A 229 13.65 -9.97 -7.73
C ILE A 229 15.09 -9.61 -8.11
N GLY A 230 15.94 -9.24 -7.13
CA GLY A 230 17.32 -8.86 -7.35
C GLY A 230 18.19 -10.02 -7.90
N ASN A 231 17.92 -11.26 -7.46
CA ASN A 231 18.76 -12.42 -7.81
C ASN A 231 18.17 -13.30 -8.94
N SER A 232 16.87 -13.19 -9.24
CA SER A 232 16.21 -14.09 -10.19
C SER A 232 16.48 -13.78 -11.65
N GLY A 233 17.12 -12.65 -11.98
CA GLY A 233 17.34 -12.22 -13.36
C GLY A 233 16.05 -11.90 -14.14
N VAL A 234 14.88 -11.90 -13.49
CA VAL A 234 13.58 -11.60 -14.12
C VAL A 234 13.62 -10.27 -14.86
N ALA A 235 14.17 -9.23 -14.21
CA ALA A 235 14.29 -7.93 -14.83
C ALA A 235 15.19 -7.93 -16.06
N GLY A 236 16.29 -8.69 -16.04
CA GLY A 236 17.21 -8.82 -17.18
C GLY A 236 16.65 -9.62 -18.34
N SER A 237 15.86 -10.67 -18.04
CA SER A 237 15.32 -11.58 -19.05
C SER A 237 14.26 -10.95 -19.96
N TYR A 238 13.57 -9.92 -19.49
CA TYR A 238 12.47 -9.24 -20.21
C TYR A 238 12.84 -7.86 -20.74
N GLY A 239 14.12 -7.46 -20.72
CA GLY A 239 14.60 -6.19 -21.23
C GLY A 239 13.85 -4.99 -20.63
N ALA A 240 13.38 -4.06 -21.46
CA ALA A 240 12.67 -2.87 -21.01
C ALA A 240 11.37 -3.15 -20.21
N ALA A 241 10.73 -4.31 -20.42
CA ALA A 241 9.55 -4.71 -19.65
C ALA A 241 9.89 -5.33 -18.29
N GLY A 242 11.16 -5.65 -18.02
CA GLY A 242 11.59 -6.33 -16.81
C GLY A 242 11.26 -5.57 -15.53
N SER A 243 11.39 -4.24 -15.54
CA SER A 243 11.06 -3.39 -14.40
C SER A 243 9.55 -3.38 -14.09
N LEU A 244 8.69 -3.41 -15.12
CA LEU A 244 7.24 -3.51 -14.93
C LEU A 244 6.84 -4.87 -14.37
N ILE A 245 7.47 -5.95 -14.86
CA ILE A 245 7.24 -7.31 -14.35
C ILE A 245 7.70 -7.42 -12.90
N ALA A 246 8.86 -6.87 -12.56
CA ALA A 246 9.35 -6.82 -11.18
C ALA A 246 8.38 -6.07 -10.27
N LEU A 247 7.85 -4.93 -10.71
CA LEU A 247 6.84 -4.18 -9.98
C LEU A 247 5.54 -4.97 -9.80
N LEU A 248 5.04 -5.62 -10.86
CA LEU A 248 3.84 -6.46 -10.78
C LEU A 248 4.03 -7.62 -9.79
N LEU A 249 5.17 -8.30 -9.82
CA LEU A 249 5.50 -9.36 -8.88
C LEU A 249 5.56 -8.84 -7.45
N TRP A 250 6.17 -7.67 -7.25
CA TRP A 250 6.25 -7.04 -5.93
C TRP A 250 4.86 -6.69 -5.39
N VAL A 251 4.00 -6.07 -6.21
CA VAL A 251 2.62 -5.71 -5.82
C VAL A 251 1.80 -6.98 -5.57
N TYR A 252 1.89 -7.98 -6.44
CA TYR A 252 1.21 -9.26 -6.28
C TYR A 252 1.57 -9.93 -4.95
N TYR A 253 2.86 -10.05 -4.66
CA TYR A 253 3.33 -10.63 -3.41
C TYR A 253 2.86 -9.84 -2.17
N SER A 254 2.94 -8.52 -2.24
CA SER A 254 2.44 -7.64 -1.17
C SER A 254 0.94 -7.81 -0.95
N ALA A 255 0.16 -7.96 -2.02
CA ALA A 255 -1.27 -8.23 -1.96
C ALA A 255 -1.57 -9.60 -1.32
N GLN A 256 -0.76 -10.63 -1.58
CA GLN A 256 -0.91 -11.94 -0.91
C GLN A 256 -0.74 -11.81 0.60
N ILE A 257 0.27 -11.10 1.06
CA ILE A 257 0.49 -10.84 2.49
C ILE A 257 -0.68 -10.07 3.09
N PHE A 258 -1.16 -9.06 2.37
CA PHE A 258 -2.29 -8.24 2.80
C PHE A 258 -3.57 -9.08 2.98
N PHE A 259 -3.95 -9.88 1.98
CA PHE A 259 -5.16 -10.71 2.05
C PHE A 259 -5.02 -11.84 3.07
N LEU A 260 -3.83 -12.45 3.21
CA LEU A 260 -3.57 -13.41 4.26
C LEU A 260 -3.70 -12.77 5.66
N GLY A 261 -3.26 -11.52 5.80
CA GLY A 261 -3.43 -10.76 7.03
C GLY A 261 -4.89 -10.39 7.32
N ALA A 262 -5.68 -10.08 6.30
CA ALA A 262 -7.11 -9.83 6.43
C ALA A 262 -7.86 -11.10 6.87
N GLU A 263 -7.53 -12.27 6.29
CA GLU A 263 -8.05 -13.56 6.72
C GLU A 263 -7.67 -13.88 8.17
N PHE A 264 -6.43 -13.62 8.53
CA PHE A 264 -5.97 -13.80 9.90
C PHE A 264 -6.75 -12.93 10.89
N ALA A 265 -6.97 -11.64 10.54
CA ALA A 265 -7.76 -10.73 11.35
C ALA A 265 -9.21 -11.24 11.52
N ARG A 266 -9.80 -11.73 10.42
CA ARG A 266 -11.15 -12.32 10.44
C ARG A 266 -11.21 -13.57 11.32
N GLN A 267 -10.30 -14.53 11.13
CA GLN A 267 -10.27 -15.76 11.91
C GLN A 267 -10.01 -15.48 13.40
N TYR A 268 -9.19 -14.48 13.70
CA TYR A 268 -8.98 -14.04 15.06
C TYR A 268 -10.27 -13.47 15.67
N ALA A 269 -10.96 -12.57 14.97
CA ALA A 269 -12.22 -11.97 15.41
C ALA A 269 -13.30 -13.02 15.68
N LEU A 270 -13.40 -14.06 14.85
CA LEU A 270 -14.36 -15.15 14.97
C LEU A 270 -14.04 -16.14 16.10
N GLN A 271 -12.75 -16.43 16.36
CA GLN A 271 -12.37 -17.46 17.34
C GLN A 271 -12.05 -16.90 18.73
N ARG A 272 -11.58 -15.67 18.82
CA ARG A 272 -11.07 -15.07 20.07
C ARG A 272 -11.43 -13.61 20.28
N GLY A 273 -12.00 -12.96 19.29
CA GLY A 273 -12.28 -11.54 19.27
C GLY A 273 -13.74 -11.19 19.47
N SER A 274 -14.11 -10.01 18.99
CA SER A 274 -15.45 -9.42 19.19
C SER A 274 -16.59 -10.14 18.49
N LEU A 275 -16.30 -11.05 17.54
CA LEU A 275 -17.27 -11.86 16.81
C LEU A 275 -17.30 -13.31 17.30
N ALA A 276 -16.52 -13.68 18.33
CA ALA A 276 -16.59 -14.99 18.96
C ALA A 276 -17.96 -15.17 19.61
N LYS A 277 -18.70 -16.24 19.22
CA LYS A 277 -19.99 -16.61 19.78
C LYS A 277 -19.82 -17.48 21.00
#